data_79df07702a3eb6561264789318c38235
#
_entry.id   79df07702a3eb6561264789318c38235
#
_cell.length_a   1.000
_cell.length_b   1.000
_cell.length_c   1.000
_cell.angle_alpha   90.00
_cell.angle_beta   90.00
_cell.angle_gamma   90.00
#
_symmetry.space_group_name_H-M   'P 1'
#
loop_
_entity.id
_entity.type
_entity.pdbx_description
1 polymer ?
#
loop_
_entity_poly.entity_id
_entity_poly.type
_entity_poly.pdbx_seq_one_letter_code
_entity_poly.pdbx_strand_id
1 'polypeptide(L)'
;MNTDRLEAAASKVALDLLRSEDIADVAVLALEDGCDSPSLRILAGLTAAEADEARALFDRALSELRRAMPSKREAVLCLARETAKGILSGTIAPYEGGKQIWELCLRVPDANLSELDSFVYAASEWEDRPEDRHLLEDGIEAAARELVSIQQGGVPPAKPKAGK
;
A
#
# COMPACT_ATOMS: atom_id res chain seq x y z
N MET A 1 -11.39 15.51 0.28
CA MET A 1 -11.61 14.14 0.82
C MET A 1 -10.37 13.33 0.52
N ASN A 2 -9.54 13.06 1.52
CA ASN A 2 -8.29 12.33 1.32
C ASN A 2 -8.57 10.81 1.36
N THR A 3 -9.08 10.30 0.25
CA THR A 3 -9.43 8.90 0.02
C THR A 3 -8.24 7.95 0.23
N ASP A 4 -7.02 8.46 -0.01
CA ASP A 4 -5.79 7.68 0.00
C ASP A 4 -5.43 7.15 1.40
N ARG A 5 -5.70 7.91 2.47
CA ARG A 5 -5.38 7.46 3.85
C ARG A 5 -6.21 6.26 4.30
N LEU A 6 -7.52 6.28 4.03
CA LEU A 6 -8.40 5.17 4.41
C LEU A 6 -8.05 3.91 3.60
N GLU A 7 -7.70 4.06 2.33
CA GLU A 7 -7.26 2.95 1.48
C GLU A 7 -5.93 2.36 1.94
N ALA A 8 -4.96 3.20 2.29
CA ALA A 8 -3.70 2.76 2.88
C ALA A 8 -3.91 2.04 4.21
N ALA A 9 -4.82 2.54 5.05
CA ALA A 9 -5.17 1.91 6.31
C ALA A 9 -5.85 0.55 6.11
N ALA A 10 -6.80 0.44 5.18
CA ALA A 10 -7.44 -0.82 4.81
C ALA A 10 -6.40 -1.84 4.30
N SER A 11 -5.43 -1.37 3.51
CA SER A 11 -4.31 -2.19 3.03
C SER A 11 -3.43 -2.71 4.18
N LYS A 12 -3.13 -1.86 5.17
CA LYS A 12 -2.38 -2.29 6.36
C LYS A 12 -3.17 -3.30 7.19
N VAL A 13 -4.48 -3.11 7.35
CA VAL A 13 -5.35 -4.08 8.05
C VAL A 13 -5.40 -5.41 7.30
N ALA A 14 -5.52 -5.40 5.97
CA ALA A 14 -5.56 -6.61 5.15
C ALA A 14 -4.26 -7.43 5.21
N LEU A 15 -3.13 -6.78 5.48
CA LEU A 15 -1.80 -7.42 5.60
C LEU A 15 -1.37 -7.66 7.06
N ASP A 16 -2.26 -7.47 8.04
CA ASP A 16 -1.97 -7.59 9.47
C ASP A 16 -0.78 -6.70 9.94
N LEU A 17 -0.67 -5.51 9.34
CA LEU A 17 0.36 -4.50 9.65
C LEU A 17 -0.09 -3.47 10.69
N LEU A 18 -1.38 -3.47 11.02
CA LEU A 18 -1.96 -2.58 12.02
C LEU A 18 -2.47 -3.40 13.20
N ARG A 19 -2.09 -3.00 14.42
CA ARG A 19 -2.63 -3.61 15.63
C ARG A 19 -4.08 -3.16 15.83
N SER A 20 -4.89 -3.99 16.45
CA SER A 20 -6.30 -3.68 16.69
C SER A 20 -6.51 -2.35 17.43
N GLU A 21 -5.64 -2.02 18.38
CA GLU A 21 -5.64 -0.75 19.13
C GLU A 21 -5.37 0.48 18.26
N ASP A 22 -4.56 0.33 17.19
CA ASP A 22 -4.20 1.43 16.29
C ASP A 22 -5.31 1.68 15.23
N ILE A 23 -6.28 0.76 15.08
CA ILE A 23 -7.39 0.92 14.11
C ILE A 23 -8.34 2.04 14.56
N ALA A 24 -8.51 2.26 15.86
CA ALA A 24 -9.30 3.36 16.39
C ALA A 24 -8.74 4.73 15.98
N ASP A 25 -7.42 4.89 16.04
CA ASP A 25 -6.75 6.14 15.62
C ASP A 25 -6.95 6.39 14.11
N VAL A 26 -6.93 5.33 13.29
CA VAL A 26 -7.26 5.42 11.87
C VAL A 26 -8.67 5.96 11.65
N ALA A 27 -9.62 5.51 12.46
CA ALA A 27 -11.01 5.98 12.35
C ALA A 27 -11.14 7.47 12.68
N VAL A 28 -10.42 7.96 13.70
CA VAL A 28 -10.37 9.39 14.01
C VAL A 28 -9.87 10.19 12.82
N LEU A 29 -8.73 9.80 12.25
CA LEU A 29 -8.15 10.47 11.08
C LEU A 29 -9.07 10.42 9.86
N ALA A 30 -9.76 9.30 9.64
CA ALA A 30 -10.70 9.18 8.53
C ALA A 30 -11.92 10.09 8.68
N LEU A 31 -12.43 10.27 9.91
CA LEU A 31 -13.50 11.22 10.22
C LEU A 31 -13.04 12.67 9.98
N GLU A 32 -11.82 13.03 10.39
CA GLU A 32 -11.22 14.34 10.12
C GLU A 32 -11.07 14.60 8.61
N ASP A 33 -10.76 13.57 7.82
CA ASP A 33 -10.67 13.65 6.36
C ASP A 33 -12.06 13.69 5.67
N GLY A 34 -13.14 13.66 6.44
CA GLY A 34 -14.53 13.76 5.97
C GLY A 34 -15.17 12.43 5.55
N CYS A 35 -14.52 11.28 5.83
CA CYS A 35 -15.17 9.98 5.75
C CYS A 35 -16.10 9.82 6.95
N ASP A 36 -17.38 9.56 6.73
CA ASP A 36 -18.34 9.46 7.82
C ASP A 36 -19.26 8.26 7.67
N SER A 37 -19.30 7.42 8.71
CA SER A 37 -20.23 6.30 8.81
C SER A 37 -20.53 5.97 10.28
N PRO A 38 -21.70 5.34 10.59
CA PRO A 38 -22.03 4.95 11.96
C PRO A 38 -20.95 4.09 12.61
N SER A 39 -20.47 3.05 11.91
CA SER A 39 -19.43 2.16 12.44
C SER A 39 -18.09 2.86 12.63
N LEU A 40 -17.75 3.83 11.77
CA LEU A 40 -16.52 4.60 11.89
C LEU A 40 -16.52 5.49 13.15
N ARG A 41 -17.66 6.09 13.48
CA ARG A 41 -17.82 6.88 14.69
C ARG A 41 -17.71 6.03 15.97
N ILE A 42 -18.27 4.80 15.96
CA ILE A 42 -18.14 3.86 17.07
C ILE A 42 -16.66 3.46 17.21
N LEU A 43 -16.03 3.10 16.11
CA LEU A 43 -14.63 2.67 16.05
C LEU A 43 -13.68 3.74 16.60
N ALA A 44 -13.89 5.02 16.26
CA ALA A 44 -13.09 6.13 16.75
C ALA A 44 -13.22 6.36 18.27
N GLY A 45 -14.29 5.84 18.89
CA GLY A 45 -14.52 5.91 20.33
C GLY A 45 -14.07 4.68 21.11
N LEU A 46 -13.54 3.64 20.45
CA LEU A 46 -13.12 2.43 21.14
C LEU A 46 -11.90 2.68 22.04
N THR A 47 -11.92 2.03 23.18
CA THR A 47 -10.76 1.96 24.08
C THR A 47 -9.89 0.74 23.77
N ALA A 48 -8.66 0.73 24.27
CA ALA A 48 -7.77 -0.41 24.12
C ALA A 48 -8.36 -1.74 24.66
N ALA A 49 -9.25 -1.66 25.65
CA ALA A 49 -9.94 -2.84 26.22
C ALA A 49 -10.97 -3.45 25.24
N GLU A 50 -11.44 -2.69 24.27
CA GLU A 50 -12.44 -3.08 23.25
C GLU A 50 -11.81 -3.36 21.87
N ALA A 51 -10.48 -3.44 21.80
CA ALA A 51 -9.73 -3.58 20.57
C ALA A 51 -10.10 -4.83 19.75
N ASP A 52 -10.63 -5.87 20.38
CA ASP A 52 -11.07 -7.10 19.70
C ASP A 52 -12.23 -6.84 18.70
N GLU A 53 -13.04 -5.80 18.95
CA GLU A 53 -14.14 -5.41 18.06
C GLU A 53 -13.68 -4.50 16.89
N ALA A 54 -12.50 -3.91 16.99
CA ALA A 54 -12.03 -2.86 16.09
C ALA A 54 -12.01 -3.33 14.63
N ARG A 55 -11.54 -4.56 14.35
CA ARG A 55 -11.46 -5.10 13.00
C ARG A 55 -12.85 -5.29 12.37
N ALA A 56 -13.80 -5.84 13.14
CA ALA A 56 -15.15 -6.06 12.65
C ALA A 56 -15.89 -4.73 12.40
N LEU A 57 -15.68 -3.74 13.25
CA LEU A 57 -16.22 -2.38 13.06
C LEU A 57 -15.58 -1.69 11.84
N PHE A 58 -14.29 -1.88 11.61
CA PHE A 58 -13.60 -1.34 10.44
C PHE A 58 -14.14 -1.92 9.15
N ASP A 59 -14.33 -3.25 9.06
CA ASP A 59 -14.94 -3.91 7.91
C ASP A 59 -16.35 -3.38 7.63
N ARG A 60 -17.15 -3.19 8.68
CA ARG A 60 -18.49 -2.63 8.57
C ARG A 60 -18.45 -1.17 8.10
N ALA A 61 -17.54 -0.37 8.64
CA ALA A 61 -17.35 1.01 8.23
C ALA A 61 -16.97 1.13 6.75
N LEU A 62 -16.07 0.27 6.24
CA LEU A 62 -15.75 0.21 4.82
C LEU A 62 -16.99 -0.10 3.98
N SER A 63 -17.80 -1.09 4.39
CA SER A 63 -19.04 -1.46 3.69
C SER A 63 -20.05 -0.32 3.67
N GLU A 64 -20.23 0.39 4.78
CA GLU A 64 -21.10 1.58 4.87
C GLU A 64 -20.63 2.72 3.95
N LEU A 65 -19.29 2.86 3.78
CA LEU A 65 -18.67 3.80 2.85
C LEU A 65 -18.64 3.29 1.40
N ARG A 66 -19.28 2.15 1.12
CA ARG A 66 -19.29 1.47 -0.19
C ARG A 66 -17.89 1.13 -0.70
N ARG A 67 -17.02 0.71 0.20
CA ARG A 67 -15.67 0.23 -0.06
C ARG A 67 -15.55 -1.22 0.37
N ALA A 68 -14.66 -1.96 -0.27
CA ALA A 68 -14.32 -3.32 0.11
C ALA A 68 -12.94 -3.36 0.77
N MET A 69 -12.73 -4.34 1.65
CA MET A 69 -11.40 -4.69 2.10
C MET A 69 -10.57 -5.15 0.89
N PRO A 70 -9.38 -4.59 0.65
CA PRO A 70 -8.56 -5.02 -0.48
C PRO A 70 -8.08 -6.46 -0.29
N SER A 71 -7.91 -7.17 -1.40
CA SER A 71 -7.16 -8.43 -1.41
C SER A 71 -5.71 -8.18 -0.98
N LYS A 72 -5.01 -9.22 -0.54
CA LYS A 72 -3.60 -9.09 -0.13
C LYS A 72 -2.71 -8.51 -1.24
N ARG A 73 -2.96 -8.92 -2.51
CA ARG A 73 -2.24 -8.37 -3.66
C ARG A 73 -2.50 -6.87 -3.85
N GLU A 74 -3.76 -6.47 -3.83
CA GLU A 74 -4.15 -5.04 -3.95
C GLU A 74 -3.57 -4.22 -2.80
N ALA A 75 -3.58 -4.76 -1.59
CA ALA A 75 -3.00 -4.12 -0.40
C ALA A 75 -1.49 -3.88 -0.55
N VAL A 76 -0.73 -4.87 -1.02
CA VAL A 76 0.71 -4.71 -1.30
C VAL A 76 0.93 -3.63 -2.35
N LEU A 77 0.20 -3.66 -3.47
CA LEU A 77 0.35 -2.67 -4.54
C LEU A 77 -0.03 -1.25 -4.09
N CYS A 78 -1.05 -1.12 -3.23
CA CYS A 78 -1.43 0.17 -2.63
C CYS A 78 -0.27 0.74 -1.79
N LEU A 79 0.26 -0.04 -0.85
CA LEU A 79 1.35 0.41 0.03
C LEU A 79 2.66 0.62 -0.74
N ALA A 80 2.95 -0.20 -1.75
CA ALA A 80 4.11 0.00 -2.61
C ALA A 80 4.04 1.33 -3.37
N ARG A 81 2.85 1.72 -3.86
CA ARG A 81 2.66 3.03 -4.50
C ARG A 81 2.85 4.19 -3.52
N GLU A 82 2.37 4.08 -2.29
CA GLU A 82 2.62 5.10 -1.26
C GLU A 82 4.12 5.24 -0.98
N THR A 83 4.84 4.12 -0.84
CA THR A 83 6.29 4.12 -0.70
C THR A 83 6.98 4.75 -1.92
N ALA A 84 6.54 4.41 -3.14
CA ALA A 84 7.06 4.98 -4.38
C ALA A 84 6.85 6.50 -4.46
N LYS A 85 5.70 7.02 -4.04
CA LYS A 85 5.46 8.47 -3.90
C LYS A 85 6.43 9.10 -2.92
N GLY A 86 6.72 8.43 -1.79
CA GLY A 86 7.72 8.85 -0.81
C GLY A 86 9.14 8.91 -1.39
N ILE A 87 9.53 7.93 -2.21
CA ILE A 87 10.81 7.93 -2.93
C ILE A 87 10.89 9.14 -3.88
N LEU A 88 9.86 9.34 -4.71
CA LEU A 88 9.84 10.41 -5.71
C LEU A 88 9.79 11.81 -5.09
N SER A 89 9.21 11.96 -3.91
CA SER A 89 9.20 13.23 -3.17
C SER A 89 10.47 13.47 -2.34
N GLY A 90 11.38 12.49 -2.27
CA GLY A 90 12.60 12.55 -1.46
C GLY A 90 12.37 12.37 0.05
N THR A 91 11.16 11.99 0.48
CA THR A 91 10.86 11.71 1.90
C THR A 91 11.33 10.33 2.34
N ILE A 92 11.57 9.42 1.40
CA ILE A 92 12.11 8.08 1.62
C ILE A 92 13.32 7.92 0.68
N ALA A 93 14.46 7.49 1.23
CA ALA A 93 15.63 7.18 0.41
C ALA A 93 15.33 5.99 -0.53
N PRO A 94 15.84 5.98 -1.77
CA PRO A 94 15.51 4.96 -2.75
C PRO A 94 15.72 3.53 -2.25
N TYR A 95 16.88 3.23 -1.68
CA TYR A 95 17.15 1.89 -1.12
C TYR A 95 16.18 1.50 0.00
N GLU A 96 15.93 2.41 0.95
CA GLU A 96 15.00 2.14 2.06
C GLU A 96 13.58 1.87 1.55
N GLY A 97 13.15 2.62 0.54
CA GLY A 97 11.86 2.38 -0.10
C GLY A 97 11.81 1.05 -0.85
N GLY A 98 12.86 0.70 -1.58
CA GLY A 98 12.99 -0.59 -2.26
C GLY A 98 12.92 -1.75 -1.27
N LYS A 99 13.62 -1.65 -0.14
CA LYS A 99 13.59 -2.62 0.94
C LYS A 99 12.20 -2.78 1.57
N GLN A 100 11.52 -1.67 1.86
CA GLN A 100 10.14 -1.71 2.38
C GLN A 100 9.19 -2.43 1.40
N ILE A 101 9.31 -2.16 0.10
CA ILE A 101 8.50 -2.85 -0.92
C ILE A 101 8.84 -4.34 -0.97
N TRP A 102 10.10 -4.71 -0.91
CA TRP A 102 10.51 -6.12 -0.84
C TRP A 102 9.92 -6.83 0.36
N GLU A 103 9.98 -6.22 1.56
CA GLU A 103 9.38 -6.76 2.78
C GLU A 103 7.86 -6.98 2.65
N LEU A 104 7.15 -6.09 1.94
CA LEU A 104 5.74 -6.29 1.62
C LEU A 104 5.51 -7.52 0.71
N CYS A 105 6.36 -7.72 -0.30
CA CYS A 105 6.28 -8.88 -1.19
C CYS A 105 6.47 -10.20 -0.43
N LEU A 106 7.36 -10.25 0.57
CA LEU A 106 7.60 -11.44 1.39
C LEU A 106 6.39 -11.87 2.22
N ARG A 107 5.43 -10.98 2.47
CA ARG A 107 4.20 -11.30 3.21
C ARG A 107 3.16 -12.04 2.38
N VAL A 108 3.29 -12.01 1.06
CA VAL A 108 2.32 -12.62 0.13
C VAL A 108 3.04 -13.39 -0.98
N PRO A 109 3.81 -14.43 -0.63
CA PRO A 109 4.68 -15.13 -1.57
C PRO A 109 3.93 -15.77 -2.75
N ASP A 110 2.65 -16.07 -2.58
CA ASP A 110 1.81 -16.69 -3.61
C ASP A 110 1.16 -15.66 -4.55
N ALA A 111 1.32 -14.36 -4.29
CA ALA A 111 0.76 -13.33 -5.16
C ALA A 111 1.70 -13.03 -6.33
N ASN A 112 1.12 -12.90 -7.54
CA ASN A 112 1.88 -12.37 -8.67
C ASN A 112 2.05 -10.85 -8.50
N LEU A 113 3.29 -10.43 -8.23
CA LEU A 113 3.70 -9.04 -7.98
C LEU A 113 4.81 -8.60 -8.92
N SER A 114 4.77 -9.06 -10.17
CA SER A 114 5.78 -8.76 -11.19
C SER A 114 6.01 -7.25 -11.42
N GLU A 115 5.04 -6.42 -11.09
CA GLU A 115 5.16 -4.95 -11.12
C GLU A 115 6.20 -4.43 -10.11
N LEU A 116 6.57 -5.24 -9.12
CA LEU A 116 7.50 -4.88 -8.04
C LEU A 116 8.88 -5.54 -8.18
N ASP A 117 9.09 -6.37 -9.22
CA ASP A 117 10.33 -7.14 -9.40
C ASP A 117 11.59 -6.27 -9.43
N SER A 118 11.51 -5.08 -10.02
CA SER A 118 12.65 -4.15 -10.08
C SER A 118 13.07 -3.65 -8.69
N PHE A 119 12.12 -3.43 -7.78
CA PHE A 119 12.41 -3.04 -6.39
C PHE A 119 13.05 -4.21 -5.62
N VAL A 120 12.48 -5.41 -5.78
CA VAL A 120 12.98 -6.63 -5.14
C VAL A 120 14.41 -6.91 -5.59
N TYR A 121 14.66 -6.85 -6.90
CA TYR A 121 16.00 -7.06 -7.47
C TYR A 121 17.00 -6.04 -6.92
N ALA A 122 16.72 -4.76 -7.01
CA ALA A 122 17.65 -3.72 -6.57
C ALA A 122 17.93 -3.78 -5.06
N ALA A 123 16.91 -4.07 -4.25
CA ALA A 123 17.09 -4.21 -2.81
C ALA A 123 17.90 -5.46 -2.42
N SER A 124 17.72 -6.58 -3.13
CA SER A 124 18.46 -7.83 -2.87
C SER A 124 19.94 -7.76 -3.28
N GLU A 125 20.26 -7.01 -4.36
CA GLU A 125 21.64 -6.88 -4.85
C GLU A 125 22.46 -5.81 -4.11
N TRP A 126 21.84 -5.00 -3.28
CA TRP A 126 22.46 -3.83 -2.66
C TRP A 126 23.70 -4.14 -1.82
N GLU A 127 23.66 -5.22 -1.04
CA GLU A 127 24.77 -5.62 -0.17
C GLU A 127 25.89 -6.29 -0.95
N ASP A 128 25.55 -7.03 -2.02
CA ASP A 128 26.48 -7.81 -2.82
C ASP A 128 27.21 -6.99 -3.90
N ARG A 129 26.65 -5.81 -4.25
CA ARG A 129 27.16 -4.95 -5.33
C ARG A 129 27.36 -3.50 -4.90
N PRO A 130 28.27 -3.24 -3.94
CA PRO A 130 28.48 -1.88 -3.41
C PRO A 130 28.93 -0.86 -4.45
N GLU A 131 29.62 -1.31 -5.52
CA GLU A 131 30.08 -0.47 -6.63
C GLU A 131 28.94 0.00 -7.54
N ASP A 132 27.83 -0.75 -7.58
CA ASP A 132 26.67 -0.48 -8.45
C ASP A 132 25.52 0.23 -7.71
N ARG A 133 25.67 0.60 -6.44
CA ARG A 133 24.59 1.17 -5.62
C ARG A 133 23.88 2.35 -6.27
N HIS A 134 24.61 3.23 -6.94
CA HIS A 134 24.02 4.36 -7.66
C HIS A 134 23.10 3.91 -8.82
N LEU A 135 23.48 2.84 -9.53
CA LEU A 135 22.65 2.27 -10.60
C LEU A 135 21.41 1.57 -10.04
N LEU A 136 21.55 0.93 -8.87
CA LEU A 136 20.42 0.30 -8.18
C LEU A 136 19.42 1.36 -7.68
N GLU A 137 19.90 2.49 -7.14
CA GLU A 137 19.05 3.64 -6.75
C GLU A 137 18.33 4.23 -7.95
N ASP A 138 19.04 4.49 -9.06
CA ASP A 138 18.42 4.97 -10.30
C ASP A 138 17.34 4.02 -10.82
N GLY A 139 17.58 2.71 -10.69
CA GLY A 139 16.62 1.66 -11.03
C GLY A 139 15.36 1.69 -10.15
N ILE A 140 15.53 1.87 -8.84
CA ILE A 140 14.42 2.01 -7.89
C ILE A 140 13.58 3.25 -8.21
N GLU A 141 14.23 4.40 -8.48
CA GLU A 141 13.51 5.62 -8.83
C GLU A 141 12.74 5.50 -10.15
N ALA A 142 13.34 4.83 -11.17
CA ALA A 142 12.66 4.58 -12.43
C ALA A 142 11.43 3.69 -12.24
N ALA A 143 11.56 2.61 -11.46
CA ALA A 143 10.45 1.72 -11.10
C ALA A 143 9.36 2.47 -10.32
N ALA A 144 9.74 3.38 -9.42
CA ALA A 144 8.79 4.19 -8.67
C ALA A 144 7.98 5.11 -9.59
N ARG A 145 8.60 5.74 -10.58
CA ARG A 145 7.90 6.57 -11.58
C ARG A 145 6.90 5.73 -12.38
N GLU A 146 7.29 4.55 -12.82
CA GLU A 146 6.42 3.63 -13.56
C GLU A 146 5.23 3.19 -12.70
N LEU A 147 5.47 2.73 -11.48
CA LEU A 147 4.43 2.23 -10.57
C LEU A 147 3.38 3.30 -10.24
N VAL A 148 3.79 4.56 -10.06
CA VAL A 148 2.87 5.68 -9.81
C VAL A 148 2.12 6.08 -11.09
N SER A 149 2.75 6.02 -12.28
CA SER A 149 2.12 6.39 -13.55
C SER A 149 1.00 5.44 -13.98
N ILE A 150 1.10 4.15 -13.67
CA ILE A 150 0.07 3.14 -14.00
C ILE A 150 -1.30 3.49 -13.38
N GLN A 151 -1.32 4.18 -12.24
CA GLN A 151 -2.57 4.62 -11.60
C GLN A 151 -3.24 5.80 -12.30
N GLN A 152 -2.50 6.62 -13.05
CA GLN A 152 -3.03 7.83 -13.74
C GLN A 152 -3.58 7.52 -15.13
N GLY A 153 -3.22 6.37 -15.72
CA GLY A 153 -3.69 5.91 -17.02
C GLY A 153 -4.58 4.70 -16.88
N GLY A 154 -5.89 4.88 -17.01
CA GLY A 154 -6.82 3.75 -17.10
C GLY A 154 -6.44 2.79 -18.25
N VAL A 155 -6.54 1.49 -17.97
CA VAL A 155 -6.50 0.34 -18.89
C VAL A 155 -5.51 0.44 -20.04
N PRO A 156 -4.43 -0.36 -20.08
CA PRO A 156 -3.58 -0.47 -21.27
C PRO A 156 -4.44 -1.00 -22.43
N PRO A 157 -4.30 -0.43 -23.65
CA PRO A 157 -5.02 -0.94 -24.82
C PRO A 157 -4.63 -2.39 -25.04
N ALA A 158 -5.65 -3.25 -25.20
CA ALA A 158 -5.48 -4.66 -25.54
C ALA A 158 -4.55 -4.78 -26.77
N LYS A 159 -3.50 -5.59 -26.66
CA LYS A 159 -2.62 -5.92 -27.80
C LYS A 159 -3.50 -6.41 -28.94
N PRO A 160 -3.33 -5.89 -30.18
CA PRO A 160 -4.03 -6.41 -31.33
C PRO A 160 -3.63 -7.86 -31.54
N LYS A 161 -4.64 -8.74 -31.58
CA LYS A 161 -4.43 -10.14 -32.00
C LYS A 161 -3.82 -10.11 -33.39
N ALA A 162 -2.63 -10.66 -33.55
CA ALA A 162 -2.04 -10.95 -34.85
C ALA A 162 -3.00 -11.89 -35.57
N GLY A 163 -3.72 -11.36 -36.52
CA GLY A 163 -4.48 -12.13 -37.50
C GLY A 163 -3.55 -12.85 -38.44
N LYS A 164 -3.92 -14.07 -38.78
CA LYS A 164 -3.26 -14.93 -39.79
C LYS A 164 -3.19 -14.23 -41.15
#